data_70fb0f32fdc910ccaf3d7848185a8ae5
#
_entry.id   70fb0f32fdc910ccaf3d7848185a8ae5
#
_cell.length_a   1.000
_cell.length_b   1.000
_cell.length_c   1.000
_cell.angle_alpha   90.00
_cell.angle_beta   90.00
_cell.angle_gamma   90.00
#
_symmetry.space_group_name_H-M   'P 1'
#
loop_
_entity.id
_entity.type
_entity.pdbx_description
1 polymer ?
#
loop_
_entity_poly.entity_id
_entity_poly.type
_entity_poly.pdbx_seq_one_letter_code
_entity_poly.pdbx_strand_id
1 'polypeptide(L)'
;MWLGFRKIKRNLPIDRYYFLRKVDELGRFVIPIEIRNELKIKENDIIELSIAGKFFKDKVDALGRIVIPKEIRDELEIKVADKLKTYIENGNIILENKYII
;
A
#
# COMPACT_ATOMS: atom_id res chain seq x y z
N MET A 1 10.50 -24.08 -8.39
CA MET A 1 10.21 -23.88 -8.53
C MET A 1 9.85 -23.74 -8.47
N TRP A 2 9.72 -23.24 -8.40
CA TRP A 2 9.33 -22.72 -8.28
C TRP A 2 8.82 -22.67 -8.22
N LEU A 3 8.76 -22.46 -8.10
CA LEU A 3 8.32 -22.12 -7.88
C LEU A 3 8.19 -22.00 -7.75
N GLY A 4 8.25 -21.90 -7.69
CA GLY A 4 8.36 -21.48 -7.56
C GLY A 4 8.46 -21.05 -7.17
N PHE A 5 8.79 -20.56 -7.40
CA PHE A 5 8.99 -20.11 -6.76
C PHE A 5 8.41 -19.67 -6.32
N ARG A 6 8.15 -19.31 -6.74
CA ARG A 6 7.42 -18.83 -5.95
C ARG A 6 7.06 -19.59 -4.86
N LYS A 7 7.29 -20.76 -4.84
CA LYS A 7 7.12 -21.45 -3.77
C LYS A 7 8.01 -21.15 -2.74
N ILE A 8 9.16 -20.75 -3.12
CA ILE A 8 9.97 -20.24 -2.15
C ILE A 8 9.30 -19.11 -1.51
N LYS A 9 8.58 -18.36 -2.28
CA LYS A 9 7.86 -17.30 -1.75
C LYS A 9 6.90 -17.73 -0.75
N ARG A 10 6.48 -18.94 -0.86
CA ARG A 10 5.57 -19.38 0.09
C ARG A 10 6.15 -19.61 1.38
N ASN A 11 7.43 -19.80 1.45
CA ASN A 11 8.07 -19.99 2.70
C ASN A 11 8.36 -18.64 3.36
N LEU A 12 8.10 -17.56 2.64
CA LEU A 12 8.24 -16.23 3.19
C LEU A 12 6.86 -15.60 3.25
N PRO A 13 6.42 -15.14 4.41
CA PRO A 13 5.11 -14.50 4.52
C PRO A 13 5.01 -13.32 3.57
N ILE A 14 3.82 -13.06 3.07
CA ILE A 14 3.60 -11.94 2.16
C ILE A 14 4.01 -10.64 2.83
N ASP A 15 3.89 -10.53 4.14
CA ASP A 15 4.22 -9.32 4.84
C ASP A 15 5.73 -9.05 4.90
N ARG A 16 6.54 -9.93 4.33
CA ARG A 16 7.96 -9.67 4.22
C ARG A 16 8.28 -8.94 2.94
N TYR A 17 7.33 -8.82 2.04
CA TYR A 17 7.54 -8.15 0.77
C TYR A 17 6.97 -6.76 0.82
N TYR A 18 7.55 -5.85 0.07
CA TYR A 18 7.00 -4.52 -0.04
C TYR A 18 7.04 -4.10 -1.50
N PHE A 19 6.26 -3.08 -1.80
CA PHE A 19 6.14 -2.56 -3.15
C PHE A 19 6.26 -1.04 -3.07
N LEU A 20 6.88 -0.44 -4.08
CA LEU A 20 6.98 1.01 -4.12
C LEU A 20 5.91 1.53 -5.07
N ARG A 21 5.14 2.49 -4.60
CA ARG A 21 4.07 3.07 -5.41
C ARG A 21 4.16 4.58 -5.34
N LYS A 22 4.01 5.23 -6.49
CA LYS A 22 4.10 6.68 -6.56
C LYS A 22 2.77 7.32 -6.22
N VAL A 23 2.85 8.48 -5.59
CA VAL A 23 1.68 9.29 -5.27
C VAL A 23 1.40 10.18 -6.48
N ASP A 24 0.16 10.24 -6.92
CA ASP A 24 -0.21 11.06 -8.06
C ASP A 24 -0.62 12.48 -7.63
N GLU A 25 -1.05 13.28 -8.61
CA GLU A 25 -1.35 14.68 -8.36
C GLU A 25 -2.51 14.93 -7.42
N LEU A 26 -3.37 13.95 -7.28
CA LEU A 26 -4.51 14.08 -6.40
C LEU A 26 -4.29 13.38 -5.05
N GLY A 27 -3.06 12.97 -4.79
CA GLY A 27 -2.75 12.30 -3.53
C GLY A 27 -3.14 10.85 -3.50
N ARG A 28 -3.32 10.22 -4.66
CA ARG A 28 -3.72 8.82 -4.73
C ARG A 28 -2.52 7.95 -5.03
N PHE A 29 -2.60 6.71 -4.61
CA PHE A 29 -1.62 5.72 -5.01
C PHE A 29 -2.37 4.42 -5.27
N VAL A 30 -1.79 3.53 -6.09
CA VAL A 30 -2.42 2.27 -6.44
C VAL A 30 -1.99 1.22 -5.43
N ILE A 31 -2.94 0.52 -4.83
CA ILE A 31 -2.61 -0.59 -3.95
C ILE A 31 -2.11 -1.71 -4.85
N PRO A 32 -0.93 -2.28 -4.59
CA PRO A 32 -0.41 -3.36 -5.42
C PRO A 32 -1.43 -4.47 -5.59
N ILE A 33 -1.52 -5.00 -6.80
CA ILE A 33 -2.49 -6.05 -7.08
C ILE A 33 -2.23 -7.29 -6.20
N GLU A 34 -0.96 -7.53 -5.86
CA GLU A 34 -0.63 -8.64 -5.00
C GLU A 34 -1.27 -8.49 -3.63
N ILE A 35 -1.26 -7.27 -3.09
CA ILE A 35 -1.87 -6.99 -1.81
C ILE A 35 -3.39 -7.08 -1.92
N ARG A 36 -3.95 -6.53 -3.01
CA ARG A 36 -5.39 -6.59 -3.20
C ARG A 36 -5.88 -8.03 -3.25
N ASN A 37 -5.12 -8.88 -3.94
CA ASN A 37 -5.51 -10.29 -4.03
C ASN A 37 -5.38 -10.99 -2.69
N GLU A 38 -4.31 -10.71 -1.98
CA GLU A 38 -4.08 -11.35 -0.68
C GLU A 38 -5.19 -11.00 0.31
N LEU A 39 -5.59 -9.74 0.34
CA LEU A 39 -6.59 -9.27 1.28
C LEU A 39 -8.00 -9.27 0.69
N LYS A 40 -8.15 -9.72 -0.56
CA LYS A 40 -9.43 -9.82 -1.24
C LYS A 40 -10.14 -8.47 -1.33
N ILE A 41 -9.36 -7.46 -1.65
CA ILE A 41 -9.88 -6.09 -1.76
C ILE A 41 -10.47 -5.88 -3.13
N LYS A 42 -11.67 -5.34 -3.17
CA LYS A 42 -12.38 -5.08 -4.41
C LYS A 42 -12.79 -3.63 -4.51
N GLU A 43 -13.15 -3.22 -5.71
CA GLU A 43 -13.64 -1.87 -5.95
C GLU A 43 -14.76 -1.55 -4.96
N ASN A 44 -14.74 -0.34 -4.45
CA ASN A 44 -15.70 0.19 -3.49
C ASN A 44 -15.58 -0.34 -2.07
N ASP A 45 -14.64 -1.24 -1.82
CA ASP A 45 -14.39 -1.65 -0.44
C ASP A 45 -13.76 -0.48 0.31
N ILE A 46 -14.13 -0.34 1.57
CA ILE A 46 -13.53 0.65 2.44
C ILE A 46 -12.45 -0.05 3.22
N ILE A 47 -11.22 0.42 3.11
CA ILE A 47 -10.11 -0.21 3.80
C ILE A 47 -9.40 0.79 4.68
N GLU A 48 -8.77 0.28 5.70
CA GLU A 48 -8.00 1.09 6.62
C GLU A 48 -6.51 0.85 6.37
N LEU A 49 -5.76 1.94 6.34
CA LEU A 49 -4.33 1.87 6.13
C LEU A 49 -3.66 2.71 7.20
N SER A 50 -2.36 2.53 7.36
CA SER A 50 -1.62 3.37 8.27
C SER A 50 -0.35 3.87 7.62
N ILE A 51 0.09 5.05 8.03
CA ILE A 51 1.33 5.62 7.59
C ILE A 51 1.90 6.42 8.77
N ALA A 52 3.14 6.11 9.14
CA ALA A 52 3.81 6.78 10.27
C ALA A 52 2.94 6.78 11.54
N GLY A 53 2.26 5.67 11.78
CA GLY A 53 1.43 5.54 12.97
C GLY A 53 0.07 6.21 12.89
N LYS A 54 -0.26 6.84 11.74
CA LYS A 54 -1.55 7.49 11.57
C LYS A 54 -2.44 6.59 10.73
N PHE A 55 -3.68 6.45 11.13
CA PHE A 55 -4.61 5.58 10.42
C PHE A 55 -5.59 6.40 9.60
N PHE A 56 -5.96 5.89 8.46
CA PHE A 56 -7.00 6.52 7.66
C PHE A 56 -7.75 5.46 6.87
N LYS A 57 -8.95 5.79 6.44
CA LYS A 57 -9.79 4.89 5.67
C LYS A 57 -10.20 5.56 4.38
N ASP A 58 -10.39 4.77 3.35
CA ASP A 58 -10.89 5.31 2.11
C ASP A 58 -11.48 4.17 1.28
N LYS A 59 -12.26 4.54 0.29
CA LYS A 59 -12.90 3.60 -0.60
C LYS A 59 -11.98 3.36 -1.79
N VAL A 60 -11.81 2.09 -2.16
CA VAL A 60 -10.98 1.72 -3.28
C VAL A 60 -11.71 2.01 -4.58
N ASP A 61 -11.06 2.69 -5.51
CA ASP A 61 -11.69 3.00 -6.79
C ASP A 61 -11.50 1.85 -7.79
N ALA A 62 -12.01 2.03 -8.99
CA ALA A 62 -12.00 0.98 -10.01
C ALA A 62 -10.60 0.54 -10.41
N LEU A 63 -9.61 1.40 -10.24
CA LEU A 63 -8.24 1.09 -10.61
C LEU A 63 -7.41 0.66 -9.40
N GLY A 64 -8.05 0.44 -8.26
CA GLY A 64 -7.33 -0.01 -7.07
C GLY A 64 -6.62 1.12 -6.34
N ARG A 65 -7.08 2.37 -6.52
CA ARG A 65 -6.42 3.52 -5.92
C ARG A 65 -7.10 3.96 -4.64
N ILE A 66 -6.29 4.53 -3.76
CA ILE A 66 -6.73 5.09 -2.49
C ILE A 66 -6.17 6.50 -2.38
N VAL A 67 -6.92 7.41 -1.80
CA VAL A 67 -6.46 8.78 -1.58
C VAL A 67 -5.92 8.90 -0.17
N ILE A 68 -4.73 9.46 -0.03
CA ILE A 68 -4.19 9.77 1.29
C ILE A 68 -4.76 11.14 1.67
N PRO A 69 -5.37 11.26 2.85
CA PRO A 69 -5.96 12.54 3.25
C PRO A 69 -4.97 13.69 3.18
N LYS A 70 -5.45 14.84 2.74
CA LYS A 70 -4.58 16.00 2.57
C LYS A 70 -3.86 16.36 3.87
N GLU A 71 -4.54 16.25 5.00
CA GLU A 71 -3.94 16.57 6.28
C GLU A 71 -2.72 15.72 6.56
N ILE A 72 -2.81 14.44 6.26
CA ILE A 72 -1.70 13.52 6.48
C ILE A 72 -0.58 13.83 5.48
N ARG A 73 -0.95 14.10 4.23
CA ARG A 73 0.07 14.42 3.21
C ARG A 73 0.84 15.67 3.61
N ASP A 74 0.14 16.68 4.10
CA ASP A 74 0.78 17.93 4.50
C ASP A 74 1.69 17.71 5.70
N GLU A 75 1.21 16.98 6.68
CA GLU A 75 1.98 16.75 7.89
C GLU A 75 3.24 15.94 7.62
N LEU A 76 3.15 14.97 6.77
CA LEU A 76 4.28 14.10 6.46
C LEU A 76 5.06 14.57 5.23
N GLU A 77 4.66 15.70 4.66
CA GLU A 77 5.33 16.29 3.50
C GLU A 77 5.39 15.32 2.33
N ILE A 78 4.26 14.64 2.09
CA ILE A 78 4.14 13.74 0.95
C ILE A 78 3.81 14.55 -0.28
N LYS A 79 4.61 14.40 -1.31
CA LYS A 79 4.47 15.18 -2.55
C LYS A 79 4.23 14.27 -3.73
N VAL A 80 3.78 14.87 -4.81
CA VAL A 80 3.56 14.15 -6.06
C VAL A 80 4.85 13.44 -6.46
N ALA A 81 4.70 12.22 -6.90
CA ALA A 81 5.79 11.35 -7.34
C ALA A 81 6.63 10.77 -6.21
N ASP A 82 6.33 11.10 -4.97
CA ASP A 82 6.98 10.42 -3.86
C ASP A 82 6.62 8.95 -3.93
N LYS A 83 7.58 8.11 -3.57
CA LYS A 83 7.36 6.67 -3.58
C LYS A 83 7.07 6.21 -2.17
N LEU A 84 5.98 5.50 -2.03
CA LEU A 84 5.59 4.95 -0.74
C LEU A 84 5.90 3.47 -0.74
N LYS A 85 6.55 3.02 0.33
CA LYS A 85 6.78 1.61 0.54
C LYS A 85 5.49 1.05 1.10
N THR A 86 4.91 0.09 0.42
CA THR A 86 3.61 -0.47 0.77
C THR A 86 3.77 -1.95 1.08
N TYR A 87 3.28 -2.38 2.22
CA TYR A 87 3.39 -3.79 2.60
C TYR A 87 2.26 -4.18 3.55
N ILE A 88 2.17 -5.46 3.83
CA ILE A 88 1.18 -5.98 4.77
C ILE A 88 1.87 -6.39 6.04
N GLU A 89 1.29 -6.03 7.17
CA GLU A 89 1.79 -6.48 8.45
C GLU A 89 0.58 -6.86 9.29
N ASN A 90 0.50 -8.13 9.67
CA ASN A 90 -0.61 -8.65 10.48
C ASN A 90 -1.97 -8.37 9.83
N GLY A 91 -2.03 -8.50 8.51
CA GLY A 91 -3.28 -8.28 7.79
C GLY A 91 -3.63 -6.84 7.51
N ASN A 92 -2.78 -5.91 7.93
CA ASN A 92 -3.02 -4.48 7.72
C ASN A 92 -2.08 -3.94 6.67
N ILE A 93 -2.54 -2.93 5.93
CA ILE A 93 -1.70 -2.30 4.91
C ILE A 93 -0.97 -1.15 5.55
N ILE A 94 0.35 -1.20 5.45
CA ILE A 94 1.23 -0.21 6.06
C ILE A 94 1.95 0.55 4.95
N LEU A 95 2.02 1.85 5.10
CA LEU A 95 2.72 2.71 4.16
C LEU A 95 3.87 3.39 4.88
N GLU A 96 5.00 3.50 4.18
CA GLU A 96 6.13 4.27 4.70
C GLU A 96 6.54 5.27 3.64
N ASN A 97 6.62 6.52 4.02
CA ASN A 97 6.97 7.57 3.11
C ASN A 97 8.51 7.52 2.91
N LYS A 98 9.25 8.23 2.87
CA LYS A 98 10.70 8.35 2.77
C LYS A 98 11.43 7.05 2.98
N TYR A 99 11.17 6.11 2.10
CA TYR A 99 11.88 4.86 2.14
C TYR A 99 13.33 5.15 1.82
N ILE A 100 14.21 4.83 2.75
CA ILE A 100 15.61 5.07 2.60
C ILE A 100 16.35 3.75 2.54
N ILE A 101 17.23 3.65 1.61
CA ILE A 101 17.99 2.42 1.40
C ILE A 101 19.26 2.44 2.20
#